data_9c1fe50934e1c6c15a81bcd44dac53a8
#
_entry.id   9c1fe50934e1c6c15a81bcd44dac53a8
#
_cell.length_a   1.000
_cell.length_b   1.000
_cell.length_c   1.000
_cell.angle_alpha   90.00
_cell.angle_beta   90.00
_cell.angle_gamma   90.00
#
_symmetry.space_group_name_H-M   'P 1'
#
loop_
_entity.id
_entity.type
_entity.pdbx_description
1 polymer ?
#
loop_
_entity_poly.entity_id
_entity_poly.type
_entity_poly.pdbx_seq_one_letter_code
_entity_poly.pdbx_strand_id
1 'polypeptide(L)'
;MISKYRNAGIAALLAGASFAAIVAQDAALHVASGQREILLQTSQSWNGKPYRHYPAGQPQLTTIKLTIGPHTALPWHTHPFPNVVYVLSGTLTLHDKASGKTLVVHQGQAVGESVDDVHRGETGDETTVLLITYAGTPGVPTSIPAKGEQAEY
;
A
#
# COMPACT_ATOMS: atom_id res chain seq x y z
N MET A 1 -96.18 -28.41 24.84
CA MET A 1 -95.67 -27.83 23.62
C MET A 1 -94.28 -27.33 23.87
N ILE A 2 -93.30 -27.91 23.22
CA ILE A 2 -91.88 -27.81 23.56
C ILE A 2 -91.29 -26.74 22.66
N SER A 3 -90.69 -25.64 23.25
CA SER A 3 -89.94 -24.64 22.54
C SER A 3 -88.43 -24.89 22.69
N LYS A 4 -87.74 -25.07 21.56
CA LYS A 4 -86.27 -25.27 21.48
C LYS A 4 -85.58 -23.93 21.36
N TYR A 5 -84.77 -23.57 22.34
CA TYR A 5 -83.81 -22.50 22.23
C TYR A 5 -82.44 -22.99 21.73
N ARG A 6 -82.03 -22.55 20.61
CA ARG A 6 -80.68 -22.80 20.07
C ARG A 6 -79.74 -21.71 20.60
N ASN A 7 -78.76 -22.12 21.39
CA ASN A 7 -77.64 -21.26 21.78
C ASN A 7 -76.64 -21.16 20.63
N ALA A 8 -76.44 -19.91 20.17
CA ALA A 8 -75.34 -19.59 19.25
C ALA A 8 -74.11 -19.24 20.08
N GLY A 9 -73.09 -20.10 19.97
CA GLY A 9 -71.81 -19.82 20.57
C GLY A 9 -71.01 -18.84 19.74
N ILE A 10 -70.57 -17.77 20.37
CA ILE A 10 -69.66 -16.79 19.78
C ILE A 10 -68.22 -17.29 20.01
N ALA A 11 -67.58 -17.71 18.94
CA ALA A 11 -66.16 -18.02 18.97
C ALA A 11 -65.31 -16.71 18.91
N ALA A 12 -64.69 -16.39 19.97
CA ALA A 12 -63.70 -15.27 20.01
C ALA A 12 -62.35 -15.74 19.45
N LEU A 13 -61.97 -15.23 18.28
CA LEU A 13 -60.63 -15.40 17.71
C LEU A 13 -59.66 -14.46 18.44
N LEU A 14 -58.81 -15.05 19.30
CA LEU A 14 -57.64 -14.36 19.85
C LEU A 14 -56.53 -14.35 18.81
N ALA A 15 -56.33 -13.20 18.14
CA ALA A 15 -55.18 -12.97 17.29
C ALA A 15 -53.95 -12.73 18.20
N GLY A 16 -53.11 -13.76 18.37
CA GLY A 16 -51.83 -13.65 19.02
C GLY A 16 -50.81 -12.91 18.13
N ALA A 17 -50.51 -11.65 18.46
CA ALA A 17 -49.41 -10.95 17.84
C ALA A 17 -48.10 -11.46 18.43
N SER A 18 -47.38 -12.27 17.65
CA SER A 18 -46.00 -12.69 17.99
C SER A 18 -45.06 -11.52 17.74
N PHE A 19 -44.63 -10.85 18.79
CA PHE A 19 -43.51 -9.92 18.74
C PHE A 19 -42.22 -10.74 18.61
N ALA A 20 -41.66 -10.80 17.41
CA ALA A 20 -40.29 -11.27 17.22
C ALA A 20 -39.33 -10.18 17.76
N ALA A 21 -38.74 -10.43 18.91
CA ALA A 21 -37.66 -9.62 19.43
C ALA A 21 -36.42 -9.79 18.50
N ILE A 22 -36.09 -8.76 17.73
CA ILE A 22 -34.82 -8.69 17.00
C ILE A 22 -33.75 -8.46 18.06
N VAL A 23 -33.05 -9.51 18.46
CA VAL A 23 -31.84 -9.42 19.28
C VAL A 23 -30.76 -8.92 18.34
N ALA A 24 -30.44 -7.60 18.40
CA ALA A 24 -29.22 -7.07 17.80
C ALA A 24 -28.03 -7.72 18.52
N GLN A 25 -27.38 -8.66 17.85
CA GLN A 25 -26.09 -9.16 18.31
C GLN A 25 -25.07 -8.05 18.07
N ASP A 26 -24.69 -7.32 19.11
CA ASP A 26 -23.49 -6.50 19.12
C ASP A 26 -22.30 -7.42 18.84
N ALA A 27 -21.79 -7.36 17.62
CA ALA A 27 -20.54 -8.03 17.27
C ALA A 27 -19.41 -7.33 18.06
N ALA A 28 -19.07 -7.90 19.21
CA ALA A 28 -17.94 -7.43 20.00
C ALA A 28 -16.67 -7.50 19.13
N LEU A 29 -15.98 -6.37 19.01
CA LEU A 29 -14.69 -6.32 18.33
C LEU A 29 -13.73 -7.32 18.98
N HIS A 30 -13.28 -8.30 18.20
CA HIS A 30 -12.32 -9.28 18.67
C HIS A 30 -10.93 -8.61 18.64
N VAL A 31 -10.31 -8.38 19.80
CA VAL A 31 -8.93 -7.92 19.90
C VAL A 31 -8.03 -9.13 19.68
N ALA A 32 -7.56 -9.31 18.43
CA ALA A 32 -6.58 -10.32 18.08
C ALA A 32 -5.20 -9.68 17.92
N SER A 33 -4.12 -10.41 18.26
CA SER A 33 -2.76 -10.01 17.94
C SER A 33 -2.55 -10.08 16.42
N GLY A 34 -2.05 -9.00 15.80
CA GLY A 34 -1.68 -8.99 14.39
C GLY A 34 -0.44 -9.87 14.13
N GLN A 35 -0.37 -10.47 12.94
CA GLN A 35 0.86 -11.08 12.44
C GLN A 35 1.74 -9.99 11.82
N ARG A 36 3.04 -10.02 12.12
CA ARG A 36 4.03 -9.05 11.62
C ARG A 36 5.06 -9.76 10.75
N GLU A 37 5.26 -9.24 9.56
CA GLU A 37 6.37 -9.60 8.67
C GLU A 37 7.23 -8.36 8.43
N ILE A 38 8.56 -8.50 8.47
CA ILE A 38 9.50 -7.42 8.13
C ILE A 38 9.91 -7.63 6.66
N LEU A 39 9.39 -6.78 5.77
CA LEU A 39 9.72 -6.82 4.34
C LEU A 39 11.08 -6.19 4.04
N LEU A 40 11.46 -5.17 4.80
CA LEU A 40 12.75 -4.50 4.71
C LEU A 40 13.14 -3.89 6.06
N GLN A 41 14.38 -4.10 6.46
CA GLN A 41 15.02 -3.37 7.54
C GLN A 41 16.49 -3.17 7.16
N THR A 42 16.86 -1.93 6.85
CA THR A 42 18.20 -1.63 6.35
C THR A 42 18.67 -0.25 6.80
N SER A 43 19.98 -0.10 6.95
CA SER A 43 20.67 1.19 7.15
C SER A 43 21.53 1.57 5.95
N GLN A 44 21.36 0.86 4.83
CA GLN A 44 22.06 1.10 3.57
C GLN A 44 21.14 0.88 2.38
N SER A 45 21.46 1.54 1.26
CA SER A 45 20.80 1.35 -0.01
C SER A 45 21.14 0.00 -0.67
N TRP A 46 20.38 -0.38 -1.69
CA TRP A 46 20.56 -1.63 -2.44
C TRP A 46 21.95 -1.78 -3.07
N ASN A 47 22.62 -0.66 -3.43
CA ASN A 47 23.97 -0.69 -3.98
C ASN A 47 25.07 -0.81 -2.91
N GLY A 48 24.69 -0.83 -1.61
CA GLY A 48 25.57 -1.04 -0.47
C GLY A 48 26.09 0.24 0.18
N LYS A 49 25.62 1.42 -0.23
CA LYS A 49 26.00 2.69 0.40
C LYS A 49 25.19 2.97 1.66
N PRO A 50 25.84 3.31 2.79
CA PRO A 50 25.12 3.58 4.04
C PRO A 50 24.30 4.88 3.95
N TYR A 51 23.11 4.86 4.50
CA TYR A 51 22.36 6.09 4.79
C TYR A 51 23.06 6.83 5.93
N ARG A 52 23.30 8.12 5.75
CA ARG A 52 24.09 8.91 6.72
C ARG A 52 23.20 9.64 7.72
N HIS A 53 22.11 10.20 7.25
CA HIS A 53 21.15 10.97 8.06
C HIS A 53 19.81 11.08 7.33
N TYR A 54 18.77 11.44 8.06
CA TYR A 54 17.54 11.95 7.48
C TYR A 54 17.71 13.43 7.10
N PRO A 55 16.90 13.98 6.17
CA PRO A 55 16.96 15.40 5.85
C PRO A 55 16.71 16.25 7.09
N ALA A 56 17.38 17.40 7.16
CA ALA A 56 17.14 18.38 8.22
C ALA A 56 15.79 19.08 8.00
N GLY A 57 15.17 19.55 9.09
CA GLY A 57 13.92 20.31 9.06
C GLY A 57 12.70 19.47 9.42
N GLN A 58 11.52 19.95 8.99
CA GLN A 58 10.24 19.29 9.27
C GLN A 58 10.17 17.96 8.51
N PRO A 59 9.99 16.80 9.17
CA PRO A 59 9.79 15.54 8.46
C PRO A 59 8.50 15.55 7.63
N GLN A 60 8.57 15.01 6.43
CA GLN A 60 7.42 14.79 5.55
C GLN A 60 7.53 13.40 4.92
N LEU A 61 6.51 12.58 5.13
CA LEU A 61 6.37 11.32 4.40
C LEU A 61 5.55 11.57 3.13
N THR A 62 6.07 11.09 2.00
CA THR A 62 5.35 11.11 0.72
C THR A 62 5.27 9.69 0.20
N THR A 63 4.06 9.19 -0.02
CA THR A 63 3.88 7.87 -0.64
C THR A 63 3.21 8.05 -1.98
N ILE A 64 3.82 7.50 -3.03
CA ILE A 64 3.27 7.50 -4.38
C ILE A 64 3.04 6.07 -4.86
N LYS A 65 2.09 5.90 -5.77
CA LYS A 65 1.93 4.71 -6.58
C LYS A 65 2.39 5.04 -8.00
N LEU A 66 3.45 4.40 -8.46
CA LEU A 66 4.00 4.58 -9.79
C LEU A 66 3.68 3.35 -10.65
N THR A 67 3.13 3.58 -11.84
CA THR A 67 2.85 2.53 -12.83
C THR A 67 3.75 2.75 -14.04
N ILE A 68 4.57 1.75 -14.35
CA ILE A 68 5.56 1.80 -15.43
C ILE A 68 5.16 0.74 -16.46
N GLY A 69 5.00 1.15 -17.72
CA GLY A 69 4.70 0.24 -18.83
C GLY A 69 5.82 -0.79 -19.06
N PRO A 70 5.57 -1.83 -19.87
CA PRO A 70 6.59 -2.80 -20.22
C PRO A 70 7.70 -2.14 -21.05
N HIS A 71 8.89 -2.73 -21.05
CA HIS A 71 10.08 -2.31 -21.81
C HIS A 71 10.43 -0.82 -21.64
N THR A 72 10.25 -0.29 -20.42
CA THR A 72 10.44 1.13 -20.10
C THR A 72 11.64 1.29 -19.19
N ALA A 73 12.61 2.12 -19.61
CA ALA A 73 13.69 2.61 -18.75
C ALA A 73 13.31 4.00 -18.26
N LEU A 74 13.25 4.18 -16.95
CA LEU A 74 13.05 5.50 -16.34
C LEU A 74 14.30 6.38 -16.60
N PRO A 75 14.14 7.73 -16.58
CA PRO A 75 15.28 8.64 -16.67
C PRO A 75 16.27 8.39 -15.52
N TRP A 76 17.57 8.65 -15.77
CA TRP A 76 18.56 8.66 -14.71
C TRP A 76 18.29 9.79 -13.73
N HIS A 77 18.23 9.48 -12.43
CA HIS A 77 17.90 10.44 -11.38
C HIS A 77 18.62 10.12 -10.07
N THR A 78 18.44 10.99 -9.07
CA THR A 78 18.87 10.79 -7.69
C THR A 78 17.72 11.08 -6.74
N HIS A 79 17.80 10.54 -5.53
CA HIS A 79 16.92 10.93 -4.41
C HIS A 79 17.74 11.64 -3.35
N PRO A 80 17.27 12.81 -2.81
CA PRO A 80 18.02 13.56 -1.80
C PRO A 80 17.83 13.00 -0.38
N PHE A 81 17.01 11.95 -0.20
CA PHE A 81 16.73 11.34 1.09
C PHE A 81 16.34 9.86 0.93
N PRO A 82 16.42 9.09 2.04
CA PRO A 82 16.04 7.67 2.01
C PRO A 82 14.58 7.46 1.58
N ASN A 83 14.39 6.44 0.80
CA ASN A 83 13.06 5.98 0.39
C ASN A 83 13.03 4.45 0.33
N VAL A 84 11.83 3.91 0.29
CA VAL A 84 11.57 2.48 0.13
C VAL A 84 10.64 2.27 -1.05
N VAL A 85 11.05 1.42 -1.98
CA VAL A 85 10.21 0.89 -3.05
C VAL A 85 9.70 -0.47 -2.63
N TYR A 86 8.40 -0.68 -2.82
CA TYR A 86 7.75 -1.98 -2.74
C TYR A 86 7.11 -2.33 -4.08
N VAL A 87 7.41 -3.50 -4.62
CA VAL A 87 6.85 -3.95 -5.90
C VAL A 87 5.47 -4.58 -5.65
N LEU A 88 4.41 -3.87 -6.04
CA LEU A 88 3.03 -4.34 -5.94
C LEU A 88 2.71 -5.39 -7.00
N SER A 89 3.26 -5.24 -8.21
CA SER A 89 3.16 -6.22 -9.30
C SER A 89 4.28 -6.03 -10.33
N GLY A 90 4.62 -7.07 -11.06
CA GLY A 90 5.67 -7.06 -12.06
C GLY A 90 7.07 -7.20 -11.46
N THR A 91 8.06 -6.70 -12.19
CA THR A 91 9.48 -6.80 -11.84
C THR A 91 10.19 -5.51 -12.19
N LEU A 92 10.99 -4.99 -11.25
CA LEU A 92 11.82 -3.80 -11.41
C LEU A 92 13.29 -4.19 -11.43
N THR A 93 14.03 -3.76 -12.45
CA THR A 93 15.49 -3.84 -12.45
C THR A 93 16.08 -2.46 -12.14
N LEU A 94 16.81 -2.37 -11.03
CA LEU A 94 17.54 -1.17 -10.65
C LEU A 94 18.96 -1.19 -11.25
N HIS A 95 19.41 -0.04 -11.72
CA HIS A 95 20.74 0.16 -12.31
C HIS A 95 21.45 1.33 -11.60
N ASP A 96 22.66 1.11 -11.11
CA ASP A 96 23.54 2.17 -10.59
C ASP A 96 24.48 2.64 -11.69
N LYS A 97 24.45 3.93 -12.00
CA LYS A 97 25.20 4.50 -13.13
C LYS A 97 26.71 4.46 -12.94
N ALA A 98 27.17 4.69 -11.72
CA ALA A 98 28.58 4.80 -11.43
C ALA A 98 29.30 3.44 -11.34
N SER A 99 28.67 2.47 -10.69
CA SER A 99 29.26 1.15 -10.47
C SER A 99 28.88 0.12 -11.53
N GLY A 100 27.80 0.37 -12.31
CA GLY A 100 27.20 -0.61 -13.20
C GLY A 100 26.49 -1.77 -12.49
N LYS A 101 26.34 -1.70 -11.16
CA LYS A 101 25.59 -2.71 -10.42
C LYS A 101 24.13 -2.71 -10.83
N THR A 102 23.54 -3.89 -10.82
CA THR A 102 22.11 -4.09 -11.05
C THR A 102 21.49 -4.91 -9.93
N LEU A 103 20.21 -4.71 -9.68
CA LEU A 103 19.40 -5.51 -8.77
C LEU A 103 18.02 -5.72 -9.38
N VAL A 104 17.57 -6.97 -9.43
CA VAL A 104 16.20 -7.31 -9.83
C VAL A 104 15.34 -7.45 -8.57
N VAL A 105 14.21 -6.75 -8.55
CA VAL A 105 13.24 -6.73 -7.44
C VAL A 105 11.90 -7.23 -7.96
N HIS A 106 11.40 -8.30 -7.38
CA HIS A 106 10.16 -8.95 -7.80
C HIS A 106 8.96 -8.51 -6.96
N GLN A 107 7.76 -8.81 -7.45
CA GLN A 107 6.52 -8.62 -6.71
C GLN A 107 6.63 -9.14 -5.27
N GLY A 108 6.15 -8.37 -4.30
CA GLY A 108 6.19 -8.69 -2.87
C GLY A 108 7.50 -8.33 -2.17
N GLN A 109 8.52 -7.87 -2.90
CA GLN A 109 9.79 -7.46 -2.32
C GLN A 109 9.86 -5.94 -2.11
N ALA A 110 10.60 -5.55 -1.07
CA ALA A 110 10.91 -4.15 -0.76
C ALA A 110 12.42 -3.89 -0.87
N VAL A 111 12.79 -2.69 -1.30
CA VAL A 111 14.19 -2.28 -1.43
C VAL A 111 14.35 -0.82 -0.97
N GLY A 112 15.48 -0.52 -0.32
CA GLY A 112 15.88 0.86 -0.02
C GLY A 112 16.71 1.43 -1.17
N GLU A 113 16.29 2.56 -1.73
CA GLU A 113 16.98 3.18 -2.87
C GLU A 113 18.18 4.03 -2.45
N SER A 114 18.98 4.37 -3.44
CA SER A 114 20.20 5.13 -3.25
C SER A 114 19.90 6.61 -2.98
N VAL A 115 20.66 7.20 -2.04
CA VAL A 115 20.65 8.65 -1.77
C VAL A 115 21.83 9.27 -2.49
N ASP A 116 21.58 10.34 -3.25
CA ASP A 116 22.57 11.14 -4.02
C ASP A 116 23.33 10.35 -5.13
N ASP A 117 23.07 9.07 -5.30
CA ASP A 117 23.66 8.29 -6.40
C ASP A 117 22.73 8.26 -7.61
N VAL A 118 23.31 8.43 -8.79
CA VAL A 118 22.56 8.38 -10.04
C VAL A 118 22.21 6.94 -10.37
N HIS A 119 20.90 6.68 -10.41
CA HIS A 119 20.35 5.37 -10.72
C HIS A 119 19.06 5.48 -11.55
N ARG A 120 18.53 4.37 -12.02
CA ARG A 120 17.23 4.29 -12.68
C ARG A 120 16.59 2.93 -12.46
N GLY A 121 15.26 2.88 -12.60
CA GLY A 121 14.50 1.64 -12.73
C GLY A 121 14.26 1.29 -14.20
N GLU A 122 14.13 -0.01 -14.50
CA GLU A 122 13.80 -0.53 -15.81
C GLU A 122 12.84 -1.70 -15.68
N THR A 123 11.86 -1.81 -16.59
CA THR A 123 10.86 -2.87 -16.62
C THR A 123 11.13 -3.83 -17.79
N GLY A 124 10.79 -5.11 -17.60
CA GLY A 124 10.82 -6.12 -18.66
C GLY A 124 9.50 -6.18 -19.43
N ASP A 125 9.03 -7.40 -19.68
CA ASP A 125 7.85 -7.67 -20.52
C ASP A 125 6.52 -7.28 -19.90
N GLU A 126 6.50 -6.99 -18.59
CA GLU A 126 5.29 -6.73 -17.83
C GLU A 126 5.21 -5.28 -17.34
N THR A 127 3.98 -4.77 -17.25
CA THR A 127 3.72 -3.53 -16.51
C THR A 127 4.08 -3.73 -15.04
N THR A 128 4.92 -2.85 -14.51
CA THR A 128 5.33 -2.87 -13.11
C THR A 128 4.63 -1.78 -12.33
N VAL A 129 4.10 -2.13 -11.15
CA VAL A 129 3.44 -1.19 -10.23
C VAL A 129 4.21 -1.14 -8.93
N LEU A 130 4.63 0.04 -8.56
CA LEU A 130 5.43 0.33 -7.37
C LEU A 130 4.62 1.14 -6.36
N LEU A 131 4.87 0.90 -5.09
CA LEU A 131 4.54 1.79 -3.99
C LEU A 131 5.85 2.33 -3.44
N ILE A 132 6.05 3.65 -3.51
CA ILE A 132 7.31 4.28 -3.08
C ILE A 132 7.01 5.23 -1.94
N THR A 133 7.74 5.08 -0.82
CA THR A 133 7.60 5.95 0.35
C THR A 133 8.90 6.67 0.63
N TYR A 134 8.87 7.98 0.57
CA TYR A 134 9.99 8.90 0.79
C TYR A 134 9.97 9.47 2.20
N ALA A 135 11.12 9.47 2.87
CA ALA A 135 11.34 10.11 4.17
C ALA A 135 11.98 11.49 3.98
N GLY A 136 11.21 12.43 3.44
CA GLY A 136 11.69 13.73 3.00
C GLY A 136 11.38 14.89 3.94
N THR A 137 11.42 16.11 3.36
CA THR A 137 11.08 17.38 4.01
C THR A 137 10.32 18.27 3.03
N PRO A 138 9.43 19.18 3.51
CA PRO A 138 8.68 20.09 2.64
C PRO A 138 9.57 20.92 1.73
N GLY A 139 9.16 21.08 0.46
CA GLY A 139 9.85 21.91 -0.52
C GLY A 139 11.06 21.27 -1.21
N VAL A 140 11.44 20.04 -0.83
CA VAL A 140 12.49 19.28 -1.51
C VAL A 140 11.86 18.20 -2.39
N PRO A 141 12.21 18.13 -3.69
CA PRO A 141 11.64 17.15 -4.60
C PRO A 141 12.03 15.73 -4.20
N THR A 142 11.15 14.76 -4.49
CA THR A 142 11.40 13.34 -4.20
C THR A 142 12.38 12.69 -5.17
N SER A 143 12.47 13.22 -6.40
CA SER A 143 13.38 12.78 -7.46
C SER A 143 14.01 14.00 -8.14
N ILE A 144 15.31 13.93 -8.42
CA ILE A 144 16.07 14.96 -9.09
C ILE A 144 16.67 14.38 -10.37
N PRO A 145 16.28 14.85 -11.56
CA PRO A 145 16.82 14.34 -12.82
C PRO A 145 18.33 14.52 -12.89
N ALA A 146 19.03 13.55 -13.42
CA ALA A 146 20.46 13.71 -13.75
C ALA A 146 20.62 14.72 -14.90
N LYS A 147 21.84 15.24 -15.06
CA LYS A 147 22.12 16.25 -16.09
C LYS A 147 21.74 15.74 -17.49
N GLY A 148 20.82 16.46 -18.15
CA GLY A 148 20.35 16.15 -19.50
C GLY A 148 19.17 15.18 -19.56
N GLU A 149 18.70 14.68 -18.41
CA GLU A 149 17.52 13.84 -18.30
C GLU A 149 16.25 14.67 -18.06
N GLN A 150 15.11 14.10 -18.38
CA GLN A 150 13.79 14.65 -18.02
C GLN A 150 13.40 14.23 -16.59
N ALA A 151 12.34 14.84 -16.05
CA ALA A 151 11.77 14.39 -14.80
C ALA A 151 11.27 12.95 -14.94
N GLU A 152 11.40 12.19 -13.87
CA GLU A 152 10.98 10.78 -13.81
C GLU A 152 9.45 10.65 -13.90
N TYR A 153 8.71 11.59 -13.30
CA TYR A 153 7.24 11.71 -13.27
C TYR A 153 6.79 13.13 -13.00
#